data_af0198aa5b1d652e91338af9e40c7b65
#
_entry.id   af0198aa5b1d652e91338af9e40c7b65
#
_cell.length_a   1.000
_cell.length_b   1.000
_cell.length_c   1.000
_cell.angle_alpha   90.00
_cell.angle_beta   90.00
_cell.angle_gamma   90.00
#
_symmetry.space_group_name_H-M   'P 1'
#
loop_
_entity.id
_entity.type
_entity.pdbx_description
1 polymer ?
#
loop_
_entity_poly.entity_id
_entity_poly.type
_entity_poly.pdbx_seq_one_letter_code
_entity_poly.pdbx_strand_id
1 'polypeptide(L)'
;MTVIEQRPERDLVAFPKLSETQISIVAGFAEKRTFAAGETLFAAGESDFKFYVVISGEVEIIDDSICEYKTVTVHEEGEFTGDIDMLTGRPSVVSAFARTDCEVYEMSAVDLRKLLGEVPLIGDILLRGFLMRRQLLLESGFVGVRVVGSRFCKDTHRIREFLSRNFVPFKWLDLENDPHVNGLLEHFNVSVDDTPVVVCPDCSLFKNPSNVALAECLGIRRAVSEEVFDLVIVGAGPAGLAAAVYGASDGLRTLLVDSLGPGGQAGTSSKIENYVGFPDGLSGSDLAERALIQAQKFGAALSMPTEVASLVCDNGCHKLNLSDGAEVQAKSILISTGARYRKLGVEGCERFESSGVYYAATVVEAQMCSGSQVVVVGGGNSAGQAAVFLSGSTRKVIVAIRGDDLGKSMSEYLVRRIEQSPNIEVRYGTEVSGVSGDSWLETVDLTNIETGERETVECPGLFVFIGAIPHTGWLDGSVGLDKNGFILTGGLASDSGKWRLQRQPFLLETTRPGILAAGDVRLGSVKRVASAVGEGAMAVQFVHEVLKSA
;
A
#
# COMPACT_ATOMS: atom_id res chain seq x y z
N MET A 1 11.46 3.33 49.27
CA MET A 1 12.17 3.39 47.98
C MET A 1 11.26 2.75 46.98
N THR A 2 10.51 3.56 46.27
CA THR A 2 9.59 3.12 45.20
C THR A 2 10.45 2.75 43.99
N VAL A 3 10.39 1.49 43.60
CA VAL A 3 11.04 1.01 42.37
C VAL A 3 10.33 1.72 41.22
N ILE A 4 10.99 2.71 40.60
CA ILE A 4 10.55 3.27 39.32
C ILE A 4 10.78 2.16 38.31
N GLU A 5 9.72 1.44 37.92
CA GLU A 5 9.76 0.58 36.75
C GLU A 5 10.16 1.45 35.56
N GLN A 6 11.38 1.23 35.06
CA GLN A 6 11.85 1.90 33.84
C GLN A 6 10.96 1.41 32.68
N ARG A 7 10.18 2.31 32.10
CA ARG A 7 9.45 2.01 30.85
C ARG A 7 10.44 1.44 29.81
N PRO A 8 10.07 0.39 29.05
CA PRO A 8 10.90 -0.12 27.97
C PRO A 8 11.32 1.01 27.01
N GLU A 9 12.51 0.91 26.42
CA GLU A 9 13.06 1.95 25.54
C GLU A 9 12.09 2.31 24.38
N ARG A 10 11.32 1.32 23.88
CA ARG A 10 10.28 1.51 22.86
C ARG A 10 9.12 2.38 23.35
N ASP A 11 8.71 2.24 24.61
CA ASP A 11 7.62 3.04 25.20
C ASP A 11 8.04 4.50 25.36
N LEU A 12 9.31 4.77 25.61
CA LEU A 12 9.84 6.14 25.67
C LEU A 12 9.79 6.84 24.31
N VAL A 13 9.90 6.08 23.21
CA VAL A 13 9.76 6.60 21.84
C VAL A 13 8.29 6.76 21.46
N ALA A 14 7.43 5.84 21.87
CA ALA A 14 6.00 5.89 21.58
C ALA A 14 5.29 7.01 22.37
N PHE A 15 5.68 7.23 23.62
CA PHE A 15 5.05 8.16 24.56
C PHE A 15 6.08 9.17 25.12
N PRO A 16 6.68 9.99 24.25
CA PRO A 16 7.66 10.99 24.70
C PRO A 16 6.96 12.15 25.39
N LYS A 17 7.63 12.74 26.39
CA LYS A 17 7.19 13.99 27.02
C LYS A 17 7.82 15.19 26.33
N LEU A 18 6.99 16.15 25.96
CA LEU A 18 7.44 17.45 25.44
C LEU A 18 7.96 18.32 26.59
N SER A 19 9.03 19.03 26.39
CA SER A 19 9.54 20.03 27.35
C SER A 19 8.63 21.26 27.39
N GLU A 20 8.69 22.05 28.46
CA GLU A 20 7.95 23.31 28.58
C GLU A 20 8.15 24.26 27.38
N THR A 21 9.38 24.33 26.86
CA THR A 21 9.69 25.12 25.66
C THR A 21 8.97 24.59 24.43
N GLN A 22 8.92 23.26 24.25
CA GLN A 22 8.22 22.63 23.13
C GLN A 22 6.71 22.82 23.26
N ILE A 23 6.14 22.67 24.46
CA ILE A 23 4.72 22.94 24.73
C ILE A 23 4.37 24.41 24.42
N SER A 24 5.24 25.35 24.79
CA SER A 24 5.04 26.78 24.48
C SER A 24 5.01 27.04 22.95
N ILE A 25 5.79 26.30 22.16
CA ILE A 25 5.76 26.40 20.69
C ILE A 25 4.46 25.82 20.17
N VAL A 26 4.04 24.63 20.65
CA VAL A 26 2.78 23.98 20.28
C VAL A 26 1.58 24.88 20.56
N ALA A 27 1.58 25.61 21.68
CA ALA A 27 0.55 26.58 22.05
C ALA A 27 0.31 27.66 20.97
N GLY A 28 1.31 27.96 20.13
CA GLY A 28 1.17 28.90 19.01
C GLY A 28 0.35 28.37 17.82
N PHE A 29 0.08 27.06 17.79
CA PHE A 29 -0.68 26.36 16.75
C PHE A 29 -1.99 25.77 17.26
N ALA A 30 -2.29 25.89 18.56
CA ALA A 30 -3.35 25.17 19.24
C ALA A 30 -4.24 26.09 20.08
N GLU A 31 -5.45 25.63 20.41
CA GLU A 31 -6.35 26.28 21.36
C GLU A 31 -6.28 25.58 22.71
N LYS A 32 -6.35 26.35 23.79
CA LYS A 32 -6.44 25.77 25.15
C LYS A 32 -7.87 25.34 25.44
N ARG A 33 -8.05 24.10 25.92
CA ARG A 33 -9.35 23.50 26.28
C ARG A 33 -9.29 22.84 27.65
N THR A 34 -10.44 22.73 28.29
CA THR A 34 -10.62 22.03 29.56
C THR A 34 -11.71 20.96 29.40
N PHE A 35 -11.48 19.80 30.02
CA PHE A 35 -12.41 18.68 30.04
C PHE A 35 -12.60 18.24 31.50
N ALA A 36 -13.85 17.97 31.89
CA ALA A 36 -14.16 17.39 33.20
C ALA A 36 -13.87 15.87 33.18
N ALA A 37 -13.58 15.30 34.35
CA ALA A 37 -13.39 13.86 34.49
C ALA A 37 -14.57 13.06 33.89
N GLY A 38 -14.27 12.09 33.04
CA GLY A 38 -15.24 11.26 32.31
C GLY A 38 -15.73 11.87 30.98
N GLU A 39 -15.32 13.08 30.63
CA GLU A 39 -15.69 13.71 29.35
C GLU A 39 -14.87 13.12 28.19
N THR A 40 -15.53 12.92 27.04
CA THR A 40 -14.92 12.36 25.82
C THR A 40 -14.18 13.45 25.04
N LEU A 41 -12.92 13.20 24.70
CA LEU A 41 -12.14 14.07 23.81
C LEU A 41 -12.39 13.70 22.33
N PHE A 42 -12.40 12.43 22.03
CA PHE A 42 -12.83 11.88 20.73
C PHE A 42 -13.23 10.41 20.88
N ALA A 43 -14.04 9.91 19.95
CA ALA A 43 -14.53 8.53 19.93
C ALA A 43 -13.93 7.71 18.79
N ALA A 44 -13.83 6.39 18.94
CA ALA A 44 -13.51 5.48 17.86
C ALA A 44 -14.51 5.64 16.70
N GLY A 45 -14.02 5.61 15.46
CA GLY A 45 -14.82 5.87 14.27
C GLY A 45 -15.02 7.37 13.95
N GLU A 46 -14.59 8.29 14.81
CA GLU A 46 -14.67 9.71 14.54
C GLU A 46 -13.65 10.13 13.47
N SER A 47 -14.13 10.75 12.41
CA SER A 47 -13.30 11.38 11.39
C SER A 47 -12.94 12.81 11.80
N ASP A 48 -11.76 13.28 11.41
CA ASP A 48 -11.27 14.63 11.73
C ASP A 48 -11.11 14.91 13.24
N PHE A 49 -10.88 13.84 14.04
CA PHE A 49 -10.59 13.97 15.47
C PHE A 49 -9.35 14.85 15.73
N LYS A 50 -9.31 15.46 16.91
CA LYS A 50 -8.28 16.47 17.25
C LYS A 50 -7.06 15.84 17.90
N PHE A 51 -5.93 16.52 17.76
CA PHE A 51 -4.69 16.25 18.45
C PHE A 51 -4.69 17.04 19.77
N TYR A 52 -4.26 16.38 20.86
CA TYR A 52 -4.21 17.00 22.17
C TYR A 52 -2.82 16.85 22.79
N VAL A 53 -2.32 17.93 23.42
CA VAL A 53 -1.15 17.89 24.33
C VAL A 53 -1.65 18.16 25.73
N VAL A 54 -1.33 17.27 26.66
CA VAL A 54 -1.80 17.37 28.07
C VAL A 54 -0.98 18.41 28.81
N ILE A 55 -1.67 19.43 29.35
CA ILE A 55 -1.06 20.49 30.19
C ILE A 55 -1.14 20.10 31.66
N SER A 56 -2.29 19.54 32.09
CA SER A 56 -2.51 19.01 33.43
C SER A 56 -3.62 17.97 33.43
N GLY A 57 -3.61 17.06 34.40
CA GLY A 57 -4.54 15.94 34.48
C GLY A 57 -4.09 14.72 33.66
N GLU A 58 -5.01 13.82 33.38
CA GLU A 58 -4.75 12.54 32.71
C GLU A 58 -5.78 12.28 31.61
N VAL A 59 -5.32 11.86 30.43
CA VAL A 59 -6.15 11.44 29.30
C VAL A 59 -5.95 9.95 29.05
N GLU A 60 -7.02 9.17 29.16
CA GLU A 60 -7.01 7.72 28.96
C GLU A 60 -7.42 7.37 27.53
N ILE A 61 -6.64 6.52 26.88
CA ILE A 61 -6.93 5.95 25.55
C ILE A 61 -7.47 4.53 25.75
N ILE A 62 -8.62 4.27 25.15
CA ILE A 62 -9.37 3.02 25.32
C ILE A 62 -9.61 2.37 23.96
N ASP A 63 -9.36 1.06 23.88
CA ASP A 63 -9.87 0.18 22.83
C ASP A 63 -11.27 -0.30 23.23
N ASP A 64 -12.28 0.15 22.53
CA ASP A 64 -13.69 -0.21 22.72
C ASP A 64 -14.22 -1.13 21.60
N SER A 65 -13.35 -1.65 20.75
CA SER A 65 -13.68 -2.44 19.55
C SER A 65 -14.35 -3.80 19.82
N ILE A 66 -14.40 -4.29 21.09
CA ILE A 66 -14.86 -5.66 21.42
C ILE A 66 -15.95 -5.68 22.50
N CYS A 67 -16.63 -4.57 22.80
CA CYS A 67 -17.52 -4.48 23.97
C CYS A 67 -16.81 -4.77 25.33
N GLU A 68 -15.50 -4.89 25.33
CA GLU A 68 -14.65 -4.94 26.51
C GLU A 68 -13.72 -3.74 26.48
N TYR A 69 -13.94 -2.78 27.36
CA TYR A 69 -13.10 -1.60 27.51
C TYR A 69 -11.70 -2.01 27.97
N LYS A 70 -10.72 -1.85 27.10
CA LYS A 70 -9.32 -2.10 27.43
C LYS A 70 -8.54 -0.80 27.36
N THR A 71 -7.96 -0.38 28.48
CA THR A 71 -7.02 0.76 28.49
C THR A 71 -5.79 0.41 27.66
N VAL A 72 -5.53 1.22 26.64
CA VAL A 72 -4.34 1.13 25.78
C VAL A 72 -3.17 1.86 26.44
N THR A 73 -3.40 3.11 26.86
CA THR A 73 -2.42 3.94 27.57
C THR A 73 -3.12 5.08 28.31
N VAL A 74 -2.40 5.70 29.23
CA VAL A 74 -2.81 6.95 29.89
C VAL A 74 -1.73 8.00 29.61
N HIS A 75 -2.14 9.12 29.04
CA HIS A 75 -1.29 10.27 28.79
C HIS A 75 -1.31 11.22 29.99
N GLU A 76 -0.14 11.58 30.46
CA GLU A 76 0.11 12.52 31.55
C GLU A 76 0.59 13.88 31.02
N GLU A 77 0.81 14.83 31.95
CA GLU A 77 1.39 16.14 31.66
C GLU A 77 2.65 16.06 30.77
N GLY A 78 2.65 16.84 29.70
CA GLY A 78 3.68 16.89 28.68
C GLY A 78 3.59 15.81 27.60
N GLU A 79 2.73 14.81 27.76
CA GLU A 79 2.47 13.82 26.74
C GLU A 79 1.36 14.30 25.78
N PHE A 80 1.17 13.58 24.68
CA PHE A 80 0.22 13.97 23.63
C PHE A 80 -0.55 12.76 23.09
N THR A 81 -1.77 12.99 22.61
CA THR A 81 -2.60 11.97 21.93
C THR A 81 -2.22 11.80 20.47
N GLY A 82 -3.01 11.05 19.74
CA GLY A 82 -2.93 10.91 18.29
C GLY A 82 -1.98 9.82 17.81
N ASP A 83 -2.18 9.50 16.56
CA ASP A 83 -1.40 8.53 15.82
C ASP A 83 -1.26 8.97 14.36
N ILE A 84 -0.74 8.09 13.51
CA ILE A 84 -0.52 8.36 12.09
C ILE A 84 -1.85 8.58 11.33
N ASP A 85 -2.97 8.05 11.83
CA ASP A 85 -4.27 8.16 11.17
C ASP A 85 -4.78 9.62 11.15
N MET A 86 -4.33 10.46 12.08
CA MET A 86 -4.56 11.92 12.00
C MET A 86 -3.99 12.58 10.75
N LEU A 87 -2.81 12.16 10.33
CA LEU A 87 -2.17 12.71 9.12
C LEU A 87 -2.82 12.14 7.86
N THR A 88 -3.23 10.87 7.92
CA THR A 88 -3.91 10.19 6.82
C THR A 88 -5.39 10.59 6.72
N GLY A 89 -5.95 11.17 7.80
CA GLY A 89 -7.35 11.55 7.97
C GLY A 89 -8.30 10.37 7.99
N ARG A 90 -7.82 9.22 8.44
CA ARG A 90 -8.65 8.06 8.75
C ARG A 90 -9.39 8.32 10.08
N PRO A 91 -10.53 7.66 10.28
CA PRO A 91 -11.20 7.68 11.57
C PRO A 91 -10.29 7.13 12.67
N SER A 92 -10.46 7.65 13.90
CA SER A 92 -9.76 7.08 15.05
C SER A 92 -10.15 5.61 15.26
N VAL A 93 -9.18 4.78 15.59
CA VAL A 93 -9.41 3.37 15.94
C VAL A 93 -9.59 3.15 17.45
N VAL A 94 -9.43 4.21 18.25
CA VAL A 94 -9.52 4.22 19.73
C VAL A 94 -10.33 5.43 20.19
N SER A 95 -10.85 5.38 21.41
CA SER A 95 -11.49 6.51 22.07
C SER A 95 -10.56 7.15 23.11
N ALA A 96 -10.72 8.45 23.36
CA ALA A 96 -9.98 9.21 24.36
C ALA A 96 -10.93 9.87 25.36
N PHE A 97 -10.66 9.72 26.64
CA PHE A 97 -11.46 10.27 27.74
C PHE A 97 -10.58 11.01 28.74
N ALA A 98 -11.11 12.08 29.31
CA ALA A 98 -10.52 12.74 30.45
C ALA A 98 -10.67 11.81 31.70
N ARG A 99 -9.57 11.22 32.17
CA ARG A 99 -9.57 10.36 33.34
C ARG A 99 -9.74 11.16 34.64
N THR A 100 -9.17 12.35 34.63
CA THR A 100 -9.34 13.38 35.68
C THR A 100 -9.74 14.69 35.00
N ASP A 101 -10.11 15.71 35.76
CA ASP A 101 -10.20 17.06 35.20
C ASP A 101 -8.87 17.41 34.54
N CYS A 102 -8.90 17.79 33.28
CA CYS A 102 -7.67 18.07 32.53
C CYS A 102 -7.73 19.36 31.71
N GLU A 103 -6.58 19.98 31.57
CA GLU A 103 -6.33 21.06 30.61
C GLU A 103 -5.44 20.52 29.49
N VAL A 104 -5.78 20.87 28.25
CA VAL A 104 -5.06 20.41 27.07
C VAL A 104 -4.88 21.54 26.06
N TYR A 105 -3.90 21.41 25.19
CA TYR A 105 -3.86 22.14 23.91
C TYR A 105 -4.49 21.28 22.84
N GLU A 106 -5.56 21.80 22.19
CA GLU A 106 -6.31 21.16 21.09
C GLU A 106 -5.84 21.70 19.76
N MET A 107 -5.61 20.82 18.78
CA MET A 107 -5.15 21.18 17.44
C MET A 107 -5.86 20.36 16.37
N SER A 108 -6.23 21.02 15.24
CA SER A 108 -6.75 20.32 14.07
C SER A 108 -5.66 19.54 13.33
N ALA A 109 -6.04 18.55 12.50
CA ALA A 109 -5.10 17.84 11.62
C ALA A 109 -4.39 18.79 10.62
N VAL A 110 -5.02 19.90 10.25
CA VAL A 110 -4.43 20.92 9.36
C VAL A 110 -3.32 21.65 10.09
N ASP A 111 -3.59 22.13 11.31
CA ASP A 111 -2.61 22.83 12.12
C ASP A 111 -1.47 21.93 12.59
N LEU A 112 -1.77 20.64 12.86
CA LEU A 112 -0.76 19.63 13.14
C LEU A 112 0.20 19.46 11.95
N ARG A 113 -0.31 19.34 10.72
CA ARG A 113 0.56 19.27 9.51
C ARG A 113 1.42 20.51 9.36
N LYS A 114 0.85 21.69 9.66
CA LYS A 114 1.59 22.95 9.65
C LYS A 114 2.71 22.95 10.70
N LEU A 115 2.42 22.54 11.93
CA LEU A 115 3.43 22.38 12.99
C LEU A 115 4.56 21.43 12.56
N LEU A 116 4.21 20.27 11.98
CA LEU A 116 5.18 19.27 11.51
C LEU A 116 6.11 19.82 10.41
N GLY A 117 5.60 20.72 9.57
CA GLY A 117 6.37 21.35 8.49
C GLY A 117 7.22 22.54 8.97
N GLU A 118 6.69 23.38 9.86
CA GLU A 118 7.33 24.62 10.28
C GLU A 118 8.31 24.44 11.47
N VAL A 119 8.12 23.38 12.29
CA VAL A 119 8.93 23.12 13.50
C VAL A 119 9.52 21.70 13.46
N PRO A 120 10.61 21.48 12.68
CA PRO A 120 11.13 20.13 12.42
C PRO A 120 11.48 19.32 13.69
N LEU A 121 12.02 19.96 14.72
CA LEU A 121 12.40 19.28 15.97
C LEU A 121 11.19 18.68 16.71
N ILE A 122 10.06 19.38 16.73
CA ILE A 122 8.81 18.85 17.32
C ILE A 122 8.20 17.83 16.36
N GLY A 123 8.21 18.13 15.07
CA GLY A 123 7.74 17.24 14.03
C GLY A 123 8.37 15.84 14.08
N ASP A 124 9.68 15.77 14.28
CA ASP A 124 10.41 14.51 14.40
C ASP A 124 9.98 13.70 15.64
N ILE A 125 9.77 14.37 16.78
CA ILE A 125 9.30 13.72 18.01
C ILE A 125 7.90 13.14 17.81
N LEU A 126 6.98 13.94 17.28
CA LEU A 126 5.59 13.52 17.05
C LEU A 126 5.50 12.36 16.05
N LEU A 127 6.16 12.47 14.90
CA LEU A 127 6.14 11.43 13.87
C LEU A 127 6.74 10.12 14.35
N ARG A 128 7.86 10.16 15.08
CA ARG A 128 8.44 8.94 15.68
C ARG A 128 7.51 8.32 16.69
N GLY A 129 6.86 9.14 17.52
CA GLY A 129 5.85 8.68 18.48
C GLY A 129 4.68 7.99 17.77
N PHE A 130 4.11 8.61 16.74
CA PHE A 130 3.00 8.05 15.96
C PHE A 130 3.35 6.72 15.28
N LEU A 131 4.51 6.64 14.62
CA LEU A 131 4.97 5.40 13.99
C LEU A 131 5.20 4.28 14.99
N MET A 132 5.80 4.59 16.15
CA MET A 132 6.03 3.61 17.20
C MET A 132 4.72 3.13 17.84
N ARG A 133 3.74 4.02 18.07
CA ARG A 133 2.41 3.66 18.57
C ARG A 133 1.72 2.70 17.60
N ARG A 134 1.78 2.97 16.31
CA ARG A 134 1.25 2.09 15.27
C ARG A 134 1.86 0.69 15.36
N GLN A 135 3.19 0.62 15.49
CA GLN A 135 3.89 -0.65 15.62
C GLN A 135 3.48 -1.40 16.91
N LEU A 136 3.40 -0.72 18.04
CA LEU A 136 2.97 -1.32 19.31
C LEU A 136 1.51 -1.84 19.26
N LEU A 137 0.62 -1.10 18.61
CA LEU A 137 -0.76 -1.55 18.40
C LEU A 137 -0.79 -2.84 17.57
N LEU A 138 -0.04 -2.92 16.48
CA LEU A 138 0.07 -4.13 15.67
C LEU A 138 0.64 -5.32 16.46
N GLU A 139 1.70 -5.10 17.24
CA GLU A 139 2.36 -6.13 18.05
C GLU A 139 1.47 -6.59 19.25
N SER A 140 0.65 -5.71 19.81
CA SER A 140 -0.26 -6.04 20.94
C SER A 140 -1.46 -6.90 20.54
N GLY A 141 -1.60 -7.22 19.24
CA GLY A 141 -2.73 -7.96 18.72
C GLY A 141 -4.01 -7.12 18.67
N PHE A 142 -3.89 -5.80 18.66
CA PHE A 142 -5.01 -4.90 18.39
C PHE A 142 -5.69 -5.28 17.08
N VAL A 143 -6.98 -5.49 17.15
CA VAL A 143 -7.77 -6.00 16.03
C VAL A 143 -8.85 -4.98 15.66
N GLY A 144 -8.46 -3.98 14.87
CA GLY A 144 -9.42 -3.02 14.34
C GLY A 144 -10.46 -3.65 13.41
N VAL A 145 -10.02 -4.55 12.53
CA VAL A 145 -10.89 -5.23 11.55
C VAL A 145 -10.74 -6.74 11.70
N ARG A 146 -11.84 -7.48 11.65
CA ARG A 146 -11.82 -8.94 11.60
C ARG A 146 -12.36 -9.43 10.28
N VAL A 147 -11.64 -10.34 9.66
CA VAL A 147 -12.03 -11.01 8.41
C VAL A 147 -12.26 -12.48 8.74
N VAL A 148 -13.47 -12.97 8.55
CA VAL A 148 -13.80 -14.40 8.69
C VAL A 148 -14.02 -14.96 7.30
N GLY A 149 -13.26 -15.96 6.93
CA GLY A 149 -13.43 -16.59 5.61
C GLY A 149 -12.42 -17.68 5.34
N SER A 150 -12.76 -18.54 4.39
CA SER A 150 -11.92 -19.64 3.94
C SER A 150 -10.64 -19.15 3.28
N ARG A 151 -9.52 -19.83 3.58
CA ARG A 151 -8.24 -19.65 2.87
C ARG A 151 -8.31 -19.93 1.37
N PHE A 152 -9.28 -20.70 0.95
CA PHE A 152 -9.49 -21.10 -0.43
C PHE A 152 -10.49 -20.21 -1.18
N CYS A 153 -11.07 -19.21 -0.52
CA CYS A 153 -12.04 -18.30 -1.10
C CYS A 153 -11.35 -17.10 -1.76
N LYS A 154 -11.61 -16.86 -3.05
CA LYS A 154 -11.08 -15.72 -3.82
C LYS A 154 -11.45 -14.37 -3.19
N ASP A 155 -12.66 -14.25 -2.66
CA ASP A 155 -13.12 -13.02 -2.04
C ASP A 155 -12.45 -12.76 -0.69
N THR A 156 -12.17 -13.82 0.09
CA THR A 156 -11.34 -13.71 1.30
C THR A 156 -9.96 -13.18 0.96
N HIS A 157 -9.35 -13.72 -0.10
CA HIS A 157 -8.03 -13.25 -0.56
C HIS A 157 -8.07 -11.78 -1.00
N ARG A 158 -9.06 -11.39 -1.82
CA ARG A 158 -9.27 -10.00 -2.28
C ARG A 158 -9.39 -9.01 -1.12
N ILE A 159 -10.19 -9.36 -0.11
CA ILE A 159 -10.40 -8.53 1.09
C ILE A 159 -9.09 -8.37 1.86
N ARG A 160 -8.39 -9.48 2.12
CA ARG A 160 -7.11 -9.48 2.84
C ARG A 160 -6.03 -8.69 2.10
N GLU A 161 -5.93 -8.87 0.78
CA GLU A 161 -5.00 -8.10 -0.06
C GLU A 161 -5.32 -6.60 0.01
N PHE A 162 -6.60 -6.22 -0.11
CA PHE A 162 -7.01 -4.83 -0.01
C PHE A 162 -6.67 -4.20 1.33
N LEU A 163 -6.95 -4.86 2.45
CA LEU A 163 -6.64 -4.37 3.78
C LEU A 163 -5.12 -4.24 4.00
N SER A 164 -4.35 -5.27 3.60
CA SER A 164 -2.88 -5.23 3.67
C SER A 164 -2.29 -4.08 2.88
N ARG A 165 -2.71 -3.88 1.63
CA ARG A 165 -2.18 -2.81 0.77
C ARG A 165 -2.51 -1.42 1.28
N ASN A 166 -3.63 -1.28 1.97
CA ASN A 166 -4.04 -0.02 2.56
C ASN A 166 -3.56 0.15 4.01
N PHE A 167 -2.66 -0.71 4.49
CA PHE A 167 -2.09 -0.65 5.85
C PHE A 167 -3.15 -0.64 6.96
N VAL A 168 -4.27 -1.35 6.73
CA VAL A 168 -5.31 -1.54 7.73
C VAL A 168 -4.95 -2.73 8.60
N PRO A 169 -4.81 -2.58 9.92
CA PRO A 169 -4.65 -3.72 10.81
C PRO A 169 -5.89 -4.60 10.79
N PHE A 170 -5.71 -5.89 10.56
CA PHE A 170 -6.82 -6.83 10.61
C PHE A 170 -6.39 -8.19 11.16
N LYS A 171 -7.34 -8.90 11.76
CA LYS A 171 -7.20 -10.31 12.13
C LYS A 171 -7.99 -11.17 11.16
N TRP A 172 -7.31 -12.10 10.51
CA TRP A 172 -7.98 -13.12 9.72
C TRP A 172 -8.27 -14.36 10.57
N LEU A 173 -9.51 -14.79 10.55
CA LEU A 173 -10.02 -16.00 11.20
C LEU A 173 -10.35 -17.00 10.08
N ASP A 174 -9.53 -18.03 10.01
CA ASP A 174 -9.62 -19.05 8.97
C ASP A 174 -10.68 -20.09 9.31
N LEU A 175 -11.68 -20.24 8.46
CA LEU A 175 -12.79 -21.20 8.65
C LEU A 175 -12.31 -22.62 8.89
N GLU A 176 -11.18 -23.01 8.28
CA GLU A 176 -10.67 -24.37 8.36
C GLU A 176 -9.88 -24.66 9.63
N ASN A 177 -9.27 -23.63 10.26
CA ASN A 177 -8.29 -23.86 11.32
C ASN A 177 -8.52 -23.08 12.62
N ASP A 178 -9.37 -22.05 12.63
CA ASP A 178 -9.55 -21.25 13.83
C ASP A 178 -10.77 -21.74 14.66
N PRO A 179 -10.55 -22.26 15.89
CA PRO A 179 -11.65 -22.78 16.72
C PRO A 179 -12.62 -21.70 17.20
N HIS A 180 -12.26 -20.42 17.13
CA HIS A 180 -13.10 -19.31 17.61
C HIS A 180 -14.09 -18.81 16.55
N VAL A 181 -13.99 -19.28 15.31
CA VAL A 181 -14.83 -18.84 14.19
C VAL A 181 -16.31 -19.06 14.47
N ASN A 182 -16.69 -20.27 14.92
CA ASN A 182 -18.09 -20.61 15.14
C ASN A 182 -18.75 -19.69 16.18
N GLY A 183 -18.07 -19.43 17.30
CA GLY A 183 -18.59 -18.52 18.33
C GLY A 183 -18.77 -17.09 17.83
N LEU A 184 -17.88 -16.62 16.95
CA LEU A 184 -18.00 -15.29 16.35
C LEU A 184 -19.17 -15.23 15.35
N LEU A 185 -19.33 -16.23 14.50
CA LEU A 185 -20.43 -16.30 13.55
C LEU A 185 -21.80 -16.37 14.26
N GLU A 186 -21.90 -17.18 15.33
CA GLU A 186 -23.08 -17.24 16.18
C GLU A 186 -23.41 -15.90 16.85
N HIS A 187 -22.40 -15.20 17.39
CA HIS A 187 -22.57 -13.89 18.02
C HIS A 187 -23.19 -12.86 17.07
N PHE A 188 -22.75 -12.87 15.80
CA PHE A 188 -23.27 -11.96 14.77
C PHE A 188 -24.47 -12.53 14.00
N ASN A 189 -24.98 -13.70 14.35
CA ASN A 189 -26.06 -14.39 13.65
C ASN A 189 -25.79 -14.56 12.13
N VAL A 190 -24.60 -15.04 11.80
CA VAL A 190 -24.12 -15.25 10.42
C VAL A 190 -23.83 -16.72 10.20
N SER A 191 -24.20 -17.25 9.03
CA SER A 191 -23.87 -18.62 8.64
C SER A 191 -22.51 -18.70 7.94
N VAL A 192 -21.93 -19.90 7.85
CA VAL A 192 -20.72 -20.17 7.08
C VAL A 192 -20.91 -19.80 5.60
N ASP A 193 -22.12 -20.00 5.05
CA ASP A 193 -22.45 -19.67 3.66
C ASP A 193 -22.43 -18.17 3.35
N ASP A 194 -22.52 -17.32 4.40
CA ASP A 194 -22.42 -15.87 4.26
C ASP A 194 -20.98 -15.35 4.14
N THR A 195 -19.99 -16.22 4.35
CA THR A 195 -18.56 -15.81 4.35
C THR A 195 -18.02 -15.59 2.92
N PRO A 196 -17.03 -14.69 2.76
CA PRO A 196 -16.30 -13.98 3.80
C PRO A 196 -17.12 -12.85 4.43
N VAL A 197 -16.98 -12.67 5.74
CA VAL A 197 -17.55 -11.53 6.45
C VAL A 197 -16.46 -10.67 7.03
N VAL A 198 -16.72 -9.36 7.09
CA VAL A 198 -15.84 -8.37 7.70
C VAL A 198 -16.58 -7.67 8.82
N VAL A 199 -15.97 -7.63 10.00
CA VAL A 199 -16.43 -6.85 11.14
C VAL A 199 -15.52 -5.65 11.29
N CYS A 200 -16.07 -4.45 11.17
CA CYS A 200 -15.37 -3.18 11.32
C CYS A 200 -15.21 -2.78 12.79
N PRO A 201 -14.36 -1.78 13.11
CA PRO A 201 -14.13 -1.33 14.49
C PRO A 201 -15.40 -0.86 15.21
N ASP A 202 -16.36 -0.30 14.48
CA ASP A 202 -17.66 0.15 14.97
C ASP A 202 -18.68 -1.00 15.15
N CYS A 203 -18.22 -2.25 15.13
CA CYS A 203 -19.04 -3.47 15.15
C CYS A 203 -20.00 -3.63 13.96
N SER A 204 -19.93 -2.81 12.92
CA SER A 204 -20.67 -3.03 11.68
C SER A 204 -20.17 -4.29 10.98
N LEU A 205 -21.11 -5.10 10.47
CA LEU A 205 -20.82 -6.36 9.81
C LEU A 205 -21.17 -6.28 8.31
N PHE A 206 -20.22 -6.67 7.48
CA PHE A 206 -20.39 -6.73 6.02
C PHE A 206 -20.21 -8.16 5.51
N LYS A 207 -21.16 -8.64 4.70
CA LYS A 207 -21.08 -9.92 4.01
C LYS A 207 -20.47 -9.69 2.62
N ASN A 208 -19.34 -10.31 2.34
CA ASN A 208 -18.57 -10.18 1.10
C ASN A 208 -18.53 -8.75 0.53
N PRO A 209 -18.02 -7.77 1.31
CA PRO A 209 -18.01 -6.37 0.87
C PRO A 209 -17.10 -6.16 -0.34
N SER A 210 -17.46 -5.22 -1.21
CA SER A 210 -16.56 -4.72 -2.23
C SER A 210 -15.41 -3.91 -1.60
N ASN A 211 -14.29 -3.74 -2.32
CA ASN A 211 -13.19 -2.89 -1.84
C ASN A 211 -13.63 -1.44 -1.62
N VAL A 212 -14.58 -0.94 -2.41
CA VAL A 212 -15.15 0.40 -2.25
C VAL A 212 -15.95 0.51 -0.95
N ALA A 213 -16.83 -0.47 -0.67
CA ALA A 213 -17.62 -0.48 0.57
C ALA A 213 -16.71 -0.58 1.82
N LEU A 214 -15.63 -1.39 1.76
CA LEU A 214 -14.63 -1.45 2.81
C LEU A 214 -13.91 -0.11 2.99
N ALA A 215 -13.51 0.53 1.89
CA ALA A 215 -12.82 1.80 1.94
C ALA A 215 -13.69 2.93 2.52
N GLU A 216 -14.98 2.91 2.24
CA GLU A 216 -15.95 3.84 2.81
C GLU A 216 -16.14 3.59 4.32
N CYS A 217 -16.34 2.33 4.73
CA CYS A 217 -16.45 1.96 6.14
C CYS A 217 -15.21 2.34 6.96
N LEU A 218 -14.02 2.17 6.37
CA LEU A 218 -12.75 2.43 7.04
C LEU A 218 -12.24 3.87 6.86
N GLY A 219 -13.04 4.76 6.25
CA GLY A 219 -12.65 6.15 6.01
C GLY A 219 -11.42 6.33 5.11
N ILE A 220 -11.05 5.30 4.33
CA ILE A 220 -9.91 5.35 3.40
C ILE A 220 -10.28 6.15 2.16
N ARG A 221 -11.52 5.95 1.65
CA ARG A 221 -12.00 6.63 0.46
C ARG A 221 -12.53 8.00 0.81
N ARG A 222 -12.00 9.02 0.14
CA ARG A 222 -12.47 10.39 0.26
C ARG A 222 -13.08 10.87 -1.06
N ALA A 223 -14.12 11.67 -0.96
CA ALA A 223 -14.64 12.38 -2.11
C ALA A 223 -13.55 13.30 -2.68
N VAL A 224 -13.39 13.26 -3.99
CA VAL A 224 -12.43 14.15 -4.66
C VAL A 224 -13.06 15.55 -4.73
N SER A 225 -12.29 16.57 -4.39
CA SER A 225 -12.69 17.97 -4.52
C SER A 225 -13.01 18.31 -5.99
N GLU A 226 -14.01 19.14 -6.23
CA GLU A 226 -14.32 19.69 -7.57
C GLU A 226 -13.29 20.72 -8.06
N GLU A 227 -12.29 21.05 -7.25
CA GLU A 227 -11.25 22.01 -7.61
C GLU A 227 -10.28 21.46 -8.67
N VAL A 228 -9.75 22.36 -9.51
CA VAL A 228 -8.71 22.03 -10.48
C VAL A 228 -7.38 21.80 -9.76
N PHE A 229 -6.81 20.62 -9.89
CA PHE A 229 -5.49 20.29 -9.35
C PHE A 229 -4.37 20.82 -10.25
N ASP A 230 -3.22 21.17 -9.67
CA ASP A 230 -2.03 21.48 -10.45
C ASP A 230 -1.43 20.19 -11.04
N LEU A 231 -1.48 19.10 -10.26
CA LEU A 231 -0.98 17.78 -10.64
C LEU A 231 -1.94 16.68 -10.17
N VAL A 232 -2.42 15.85 -11.09
CA VAL A 232 -3.06 14.57 -10.76
C VAL A 232 -2.15 13.42 -11.16
N ILE A 233 -1.91 12.50 -10.23
CA ILE A 233 -1.05 11.34 -10.40
C ILE A 233 -1.95 10.10 -10.45
N VAL A 234 -1.86 9.33 -11.53
CA VAL A 234 -2.61 8.08 -11.71
C VAL A 234 -1.69 6.89 -11.49
N GLY A 235 -1.89 6.20 -10.37
CA GLY A 235 -1.10 5.05 -9.93
C GLY A 235 -0.20 5.39 -8.74
N ALA A 236 -0.41 4.70 -7.62
CA ALA A 236 0.31 4.88 -6.35
C ALA A 236 1.49 3.89 -6.17
N GLY A 237 2.13 3.48 -7.27
CA GLY A 237 3.42 2.78 -7.23
C GLY A 237 4.57 3.71 -6.82
N PRO A 238 5.82 3.21 -6.76
CA PRO A 238 6.98 4.02 -6.33
C PRO A 238 7.15 5.34 -7.10
N ALA A 239 6.87 5.37 -8.40
CA ALA A 239 6.94 6.59 -9.20
C ALA A 239 5.86 7.60 -8.79
N GLY A 240 4.63 7.14 -8.61
CA GLY A 240 3.51 8.01 -8.22
C GLY A 240 3.64 8.52 -6.80
N LEU A 241 4.06 7.67 -5.85
CA LEU A 241 4.30 8.07 -4.47
C LEU A 241 5.44 9.11 -4.38
N ALA A 242 6.54 8.92 -5.12
CA ALA A 242 7.61 9.90 -5.17
C ALA A 242 7.11 11.24 -5.75
N ALA A 243 6.38 11.20 -6.86
CA ALA A 243 5.79 12.40 -7.46
C ALA A 243 4.80 13.10 -6.50
N ALA A 244 4.02 12.35 -5.72
CA ALA A 244 3.12 12.92 -4.73
C ALA A 244 3.87 13.64 -3.59
N VAL A 245 4.98 13.03 -3.11
CA VAL A 245 5.85 13.67 -2.12
C VAL A 245 6.42 14.97 -2.66
N TYR A 246 7.05 14.93 -3.83
CA TYR A 246 7.70 16.13 -4.39
C TYR A 246 6.66 17.18 -4.81
N GLY A 247 5.57 16.80 -5.48
CA GLY A 247 4.55 17.75 -5.89
C GLY A 247 3.93 18.50 -4.72
N ALA A 248 3.56 17.78 -3.66
CA ALA A 248 3.02 18.40 -2.45
C ALA A 248 4.05 19.22 -1.68
N SER A 249 5.31 18.75 -1.57
CA SER A 249 6.38 19.49 -0.89
C SER A 249 6.74 20.79 -1.60
N ASP A 250 6.59 20.84 -2.92
CA ASP A 250 6.81 22.03 -3.74
C ASP A 250 5.58 22.98 -3.77
N GLY A 251 4.52 22.64 -3.02
CA GLY A 251 3.33 23.47 -2.89
C GLY A 251 2.31 23.31 -4.01
N LEU A 252 2.44 22.31 -4.90
CA LEU A 252 1.43 22.02 -5.90
C LEU A 252 0.20 21.37 -5.26
N ARG A 253 -0.99 21.77 -5.68
CA ARG A 253 -2.22 21.02 -5.35
C ARG A 253 -2.17 19.67 -6.05
N THR A 254 -1.78 18.66 -5.30
CA THR A 254 -1.48 17.31 -5.81
C THR A 254 -2.52 16.32 -5.35
N LEU A 255 -3.11 15.58 -6.30
CA LEU A 255 -3.98 14.43 -6.05
C LEU A 255 -3.31 13.15 -6.55
N LEU A 256 -3.29 12.11 -5.72
CA LEU A 256 -2.86 10.77 -6.08
C LEU A 256 -4.06 9.82 -6.07
N VAL A 257 -4.32 9.16 -7.20
CA VAL A 257 -5.39 8.15 -7.35
C VAL A 257 -4.83 6.78 -7.69
N ASP A 258 -5.42 5.74 -7.11
CA ASP A 258 -5.07 4.34 -7.41
C ASP A 258 -6.29 3.43 -7.26
N SER A 259 -6.40 2.40 -8.08
CA SER A 259 -7.54 1.49 -8.11
C SER A 259 -7.60 0.50 -6.95
N LEU A 260 -6.49 0.31 -6.22
CA LEU A 260 -6.42 -0.68 -5.14
C LEU A 260 -5.82 -0.09 -3.85
N GLY A 261 -4.63 0.52 -3.94
CA GLY A 261 -3.91 1.06 -2.80
C GLY A 261 -2.44 1.29 -3.09
N PRO A 262 -1.69 1.90 -2.14
CA PRO A 262 -0.32 2.33 -2.35
C PRO A 262 0.65 1.15 -2.51
N GLY A 263 1.80 1.44 -3.13
CA GLY A 263 2.93 0.54 -3.31
C GLY A 263 3.04 -0.10 -4.69
N GLY A 264 1.93 -0.22 -5.44
CA GLY A 264 1.95 -0.87 -6.76
C GLY A 264 2.56 -2.28 -6.71
N GLN A 265 3.30 -2.67 -7.73
CA GLN A 265 4.00 -3.97 -7.77
C GLN A 265 5.15 -4.07 -6.76
N ALA A 266 5.82 -2.96 -6.47
CA ALA A 266 6.90 -2.95 -5.48
C ALA A 266 6.38 -3.22 -4.06
N GLY A 267 5.17 -2.76 -3.72
CA GLY A 267 4.52 -3.00 -2.43
C GLY A 267 4.32 -4.47 -2.09
N THR A 268 4.27 -5.36 -3.09
CA THR A 268 4.17 -6.82 -2.90
C THR A 268 5.50 -7.53 -2.72
N SER A 269 6.63 -6.80 -2.84
CA SER A 269 7.96 -7.39 -2.64
C SER A 269 8.22 -7.60 -1.16
N SER A 270 8.48 -8.84 -0.76
CA SER A 270 8.78 -9.20 0.63
C SER A 270 10.05 -8.54 1.16
N LYS A 271 11.05 -8.34 0.29
CA LYS A 271 12.30 -7.66 0.64
C LYS A 271 12.95 -6.99 -0.56
N ILE A 272 13.25 -5.70 -0.45
CA ILE A 272 14.02 -4.91 -1.42
C ILE A 272 15.38 -4.64 -0.79
N GLU A 273 16.43 -5.35 -1.23
CA GLU A 273 17.76 -5.28 -0.62
C GLU A 273 18.71 -4.33 -1.33
N ASN A 274 18.36 -3.91 -2.54
CA ASN A 274 19.19 -3.03 -3.37
C ASN A 274 18.63 -1.60 -3.48
N TYR A 275 17.81 -1.18 -2.52
CA TYR A 275 17.38 0.20 -2.40
C TYR A 275 18.37 0.97 -1.51
N VAL A 276 18.98 2.01 -2.07
CA VAL A 276 20.05 2.77 -1.40
C VAL A 276 19.55 3.40 -0.09
N GLY A 277 20.38 3.33 0.97
CA GLY A 277 20.06 3.84 2.30
C GLY A 277 19.50 2.80 3.28
N PHE A 278 19.23 1.57 2.82
CA PHE A 278 18.71 0.48 3.64
C PHE A 278 19.63 -0.74 3.57
N PRO A 279 20.71 -0.79 4.37
CA PRO A 279 21.72 -1.86 4.29
C PRO A 279 21.17 -3.26 4.58
N ASP A 280 20.14 -3.36 5.43
CA ASP A 280 19.45 -4.60 5.75
C ASP A 280 18.29 -4.91 4.79
N GLY A 281 18.06 -4.01 3.81
CA GLY A 281 16.87 -4.02 2.98
C GLY A 281 15.61 -3.57 3.75
N LEU A 282 14.49 -3.49 3.05
CA LEU A 282 13.17 -3.24 3.63
C LEU A 282 12.11 -3.94 2.79
N SER A 283 10.92 -4.17 3.36
CA SER A 283 9.80 -4.69 2.58
C SER A 283 9.28 -3.62 1.60
N GLY A 284 8.67 -4.05 0.51
CA GLY A 284 8.01 -3.12 -0.41
C GLY A 284 6.83 -2.40 0.25
N SER A 285 6.15 -3.08 1.16
CA SER A 285 5.06 -2.53 1.99
C SER A 285 5.56 -1.40 2.88
N ASP A 286 6.66 -1.61 3.64
CA ASP A 286 7.24 -0.57 4.51
C ASP A 286 7.69 0.66 3.72
N LEU A 287 8.29 0.44 2.53
CA LEU A 287 8.69 1.54 1.67
C LEU A 287 7.47 2.36 1.21
N ALA A 288 6.40 1.68 0.80
CA ALA A 288 5.17 2.31 0.33
C ALA A 288 4.46 3.07 1.45
N GLU A 289 4.36 2.49 2.65
CA GLU A 289 3.77 3.14 3.82
C GLU A 289 4.51 4.43 4.20
N ARG A 290 5.84 4.37 4.29
CA ARG A 290 6.68 5.55 4.58
C ARG A 290 6.51 6.64 3.54
N ALA A 291 6.48 6.28 2.24
CA ALA A 291 6.29 7.23 1.16
C ALA A 291 4.87 7.85 1.18
N LEU A 292 3.84 7.05 1.49
CA LEU A 292 2.47 7.52 1.65
C LEU A 292 2.35 8.55 2.78
N ILE A 293 2.87 8.22 3.96
CA ILE A 293 2.91 9.11 5.13
C ILE A 293 3.64 10.41 4.78
N GLN A 294 4.76 10.30 4.05
CA GLN A 294 5.53 11.47 3.63
C GLN A 294 4.73 12.37 2.67
N ALA A 295 4.02 11.80 1.69
CA ALA A 295 3.16 12.56 0.78
C ALA A 295 2.03 13.28 1.53
N GLN A 296 1.39 12.60 2.48
CA GLN A 296 0.31 13.16 3.29
C GLN A 296 0.80 14.24 4.27
N LYS A 297 1.99 14.06 4.84
CA LYS A 297 2.65 15.11 5.67
C LYS A 297 2.75 16.43 4.90
N PHE A 298 3.06 16.38 3.61
CA PHE A 298 3.14 17.57 2.75
C PHE A 298 1.80 18.02 2.17
N GLY A 299 0.70 17.30 2.46
CA GLY A 299 -0.65 17.71 2.07
C GLY A 299 -1.12 17.16 0.72
N ALA A 300 -0.50 16.13 0.17
CA ALA A 300 -1.05 15.44 -0.99
C ALA A 300 -2.43 14.87 -0.69
N ALA A 301 -3.41 15.15 -1.55
CA ALA A 301 -4.72 14.53 -1.50
C ALA A 301 -4.64 13.10 -2.06
N LEU A 302 -5.41 12.18 -1.47
CA LEU A 302 -5.44 10.77 -1.88
C LEU A 302 -6.87 10.35 -2.16
N SER A 303 -7.08 9.53 -3.18
CA SER A 303 -8.35 8.86 -3.45
C SER A 303 -8.09 7.40 -3.86
N MET A 304 -8.37 6.47 -2.96
CA MET A 304 -8.17 5.02 -3.13
C MET A 304 -9.27 4.26 -2.38
N PRO A 305 -9.84 3.19 -2.92
CA PRO A 305 -9.69 2.70 -4.28
C PRO A 305 -10.46 3.60 -5.27
N THR A 306 -9.80 4.10 -6.29
CA THR A 306 -10.40 4.92 -7.33
C THR A 306 -9.81 4.55 -8.67
N GLU A 307 -10.63 4.02 -9.57
CA GLU A 307 -10.20 3.63 -10.90
C GLU A 307 -10.48 4.75 -11.90
N VAL A 308 -9.47 5.08 -12.70
CA VAL A 308 -9.61 6.02 -13.81
C VAL A 308 -10.09 5.26 -15.04
N ALA A 309 -11.25 5.63 -15.57
CA ALA A 309 -11.86 4.99 -16.72
C ALA A 309 -11.37 5.57 -18.05
N SER A 310 -11.10 6.88 -18.12
CA SER A 310 -10.61 7.52 -19.34
C SER A 310 -9.93 8.85 -19.09
N LEU A 311 -9.13 9.28 -20.07
CA LEU A 311 -8.43 10.56 -20.10
C LEU A 311 -8.91 11.39 -21.28
N VAL A 312 -9.39 12.58 -21.02
CA VAL A 312 -9.72 13.60 -22.02
C VAL A 312 -8.66 14.69 -21.98
N CYS A 313 -7.94 14.84 -23.09
CA CYS A 313 -6.90 15.85 -23.22
C CYS A 313 -7.47 17.12 -23.79
N ASP A 314 -7.41 18.22 -23.04
CA ASP A 314 -7.79 19.54 -23.48
C ASP A 314 -6.64 20.54 -23.29
N ASN A 315 -6.63 21.64 -24.05
CA ASN A 315 -5.57 22.63 -23.99
C ASN A 315 -5.65 23.41 -22.65
N GLY A 316 -4.69 23.11 -21.77
CA GLY A 316 -4.51 23.81 -20.49
C GLY A 316 -5.26 23.22 -19.28
N CYS A 317 -6.26 22.34 -19.47
CA CYS A 317 -6.92 21.63 -18.38
C CYS A 317 -7.39 20.25 -18.85
N HIS A 318 -6.75 19.21 -18.35
CA HIS A 318 -7.08 17.83 -18.68
C HIS A 318 -8.15 17.28 -17.72
N LYS A 319 -8.92 16.30 -18.20
CA LYS A 319 -9.99 15.66 -17.43
C LYS A 319 -9.77 14.17 -17.32
N LEU A 320 -9.92 13.65 -16.12
CA LEU A 320 -9.96 12.22 -15.83
C LEU A 320 -11.40 11.84 -15.43
N ASN A 321 -12.00 10.92 -16.17
CA ASN A 321 -13.27 10.33 -15.77
C ASN A 321 -12.99 9.11 -14.90
N LEU A 322 -13.61 9.07 -13.73
CA LEU A 322 -13.49 7.97 -12.78
C LEU A 322 -14.58 6.93 -13.04
N SER A 323 -14.34 5.69 -12.62
CA SER A 323 -15.29 4.58 -12.84
C SER A 323 -16.63 4.73 -12.08
N ASP A 324 -16.67 5.57 -11.06
CA ASP A 324 -17.89 5.91 -10.30
C ASP A 324 -18.69 7.06 -10.93
N GLY A 325 -18.24 7.59 -12.07
CA GLY A 325 -18.87 8.69 -12.81
C GLY A 325 -18.42 10.09 -12.38
N ALA A 326 -17.54 10.22 -11.37
CA ALA A 326 -16.95 11.50 -11.02
C ALA A 326 -15.91 11.96 -12.05
N GLU A 327 -15.70 13.27 -12.14
CA GLU A 327 -14.70 13.91 -13.01
C GLU A 327 -13.66 14.64 -12.18
N VAL A 328 -12.39 14.51 -12.54
CA VAL A 328 -11.27 15.22 -11.92
C VAL A 328 -10.57 16.08 -12.97
N GLN A 329 -10.32 17.34 -12.64
CA GLN A 329 -9.64 18.28 -13.52
C GLN A 329 -8.23 18.59 -13.05
N ALA A 330 -7.27 18.65 -13.99
CA ALA A 330 -5.88 18.93 -13.70
C ALA A 330 -5.20 19.75 -14.79
N LYS A 331 -4.26 20.61 -14.40
CA LYS A 331 -3.38 21.33 -15.32
C LYS A 331 -2.30 20.41 -15.89
N SER A 332 -1.86 19.43 -15.10
CA SER A 332 -0.90 18.40 -15.52
C SER A 332 -1.29 17.04 -14.95
N ILE A 333 -1.01 15.98 -15.71
CA ILE A 333 -1.27 14.60 -15.31
C ILE A 333 0.02 13.80 -15.40
N LEU A 334 0.31 13.01 -14.36
CA LEU A 334 1.35 12.01 -14.37
C LEU A 334 0.75 10.61 -14.40
N ILE A 335 1.01 9.87 -15.48
CA ILE A 335 0.62 8.47 -15.62
C ILE A 335 1.74 7.60 -15.04
N SER A 336 1.47 6.94 -13.91
CA SER A 336 2.38 6.05 -13.19
C SER A 336 1.71 4.72 -12.85
N THR A 337 0.79 4.27 -13.71
CA THR A 337 -0.02 3.04 -13.54
C THR A 337 0.79 1.75 -13.61
N GLY A 338 2.09 1.85 -13.92
CA GLY A 338 3.02 0.74 -13.90
C GLY A 338 2.67 -0.33 -14.94
N ALA A 339 2.97 -1.58 -14.57
CA ALA A 339 2.71 -2.73 -15.42
C ALA A 339 2.12 -3.87 -14.59
N ARG A 340 1.27 -4.70 -15.19
CA ARG A 340 0.73 -5.92 -14.58
C ARG A 340 1.57 -7.11 -14.99
N TYR A 341 1.69 -8.10 -14.13
CA TYR A 341 2.30 -9.37 -14.53
C TYR A 341 1.51 -10.03 -15.64
N ARG A 342 2.24 -10.60 -16.60
CA ARG A 342 1.65 -11.36 -17.70
C ARG A 342 1.04 -12.62 -17.13
N LYS A 343 -0.23 -12.89 -17.52
CA LYS A 343 -0.90 -14.13 -17.16
C LYS A 343 -0.26 -15.31 -17.88
N LEU A 344 -0.22 -16.44 -17.19
CA LEU A 344 0.23 -17.69 -17.78
C LEU A 344 -0.87 -18.20 -18.75
N GLY A 345 -0.52 -18.40 -20.02
CA GLY A 345 -1.44 -18.84 -21.07
C GLY A 345 -1.73 -20.34 -21.06
N VAL A 346 -1.82 -20.96 -19.87
CA VAL A 346 -2.14 -22.39 -19.70
C VAL A 346 -3.61 -22.52 -19.37
N GLU A 347 -4.30 -23.42 -20.06
CA GLU A 347 -5.73 -23.66 -19.88
C GLU A 347 -6.03 -24.04 -18.43
N GLY A 348 -7.07 -23.45 -17.86
CA GLY A 348 -7.49 -23.66 -16.47
C GLY A 348 -6.83 -22.74 -15.44
N CYS A 349 -5.72 -22.06 -15.75
CA CYS A 349 -5.06 -21.16 -14.79
C CYS A 349 -5.98 -20.06 -14.26
N GLU A 350 -6.84 -19.50 -15.10
CA GLU A 350 -7.77 -18.43 -14.70
C GLU A 350 -8.77 -18.89 -13.63
N ARG A 351 -9.11 -20.18 -13.62
CA ARG A 351 -9.98 -20.77 -12.61
C ARG A 351 -9.37 -20.72 -11.22
N PHE A 352 -8.05 -20.85 -11.14
CA PHE A 352 -7.30 -20.90 -9.88
C PHE A 352 -6.66 -19.57 -9.50
N GLU A 353 -6.91 -18.48 -10.22
CA GLU A 353 -6.43 -17.14 -9.82
C GLU A 353 -6.94 -16.80 -8.42
N SER A 354 -6.03 -16.41 -7.53
CA SER A 354 -6.25 -16.21 -6.09
C SER A 354 -6.66 -17.45 -5.27
N SER A 355 -6.74 -18.62 -5.92
CA SER A 355 -7.02 -19.92 -5.28
C SER A 355 -5.94 -20.96 -5.62
N GLY A 356 -4.67 -20.50 -5.66
CA GLY A 356 -3.50 -21.33 -5.95
C GLY A 356 -2.65 -20.82 -7.11
N VAL A 357 -3.13 -19.96 -8.00
CA VAL A 357 -2.32 -19.25 -9.00
C VAL A 357 -2.18 -17.79 -8.59
N TYR A 358 -0.95 -17.36 -8.34
CA TYR A 358 -0.60 -16.05 -7.78
C TYR A 358 0.38 -15.30 -8.68
N TYR A 359 0.26 -13.97 -8.72
CA TYR A 359 1.16 -13.05 -9.43
C TYR A 359 1.98 -12.18 -8.48
N ALA A 360 1.92 -12.48 -7.18
CA ALA A 360 2.71 -11.87 -6.11
C ALA A 360 3.09 -12.93 -5.09
N ALA A 361 4.13 -12.69 -4.29
CA ALA A 361 4.51 -13.52 -3.18
C ALA A 361 4.62 -12.64 -1.92
N THR A 362 3.50 -12.44 -1.25
CA THR A 362 3.40 -11.69 -0.02
C THR A 362 3.24 -12.62 1.19
N VAL A 363 3.16 -12.04 2.37
CA VAL A 363 2.87 -12.80 3.61
C VAL A 363 1.53 -13.54 3.50
N VAL A 364 0.56 -12.98 2.76
CA VAL A 364 -0.75 -13.59 2.59
C VAL A 364 -0.66 -14.93 1.87
N GLU A 365 -0.04 -14.96 0.68
CA GLU A 365 0.13 -16.19 -0.11
C GLU A 365 1.09 -17.18 0.57
N ALA A 366 2.15 -16.68 1.21
CA ALA A 366 3.10 -17.53 1.94
C ALA A 366 2.43 -18.28 3.10
N GLN A 367 1.51 -17.63 3.83
CA GLN A 367 0.72 -18.27 4.87
C GLN A 367 -0.20 -19.37 4.32
N MET A 368 -0.82 -19.13 3.15
CA MET A 368 -1.70 -20.10 2.50
C MET A 368 -0.95 -21.36 2.05
N CYS A 369 0.31 -21.20 1.63
CA CYS A 369 1.16 -22.28 1.13
C CYS A 369 2.14 -22.85 2.19
N SER A 370 2.01 -22.46 3.47
CA SER A 370 2.93 -22.86 4.53
C SER A 370 3.06 -24.39 4.65
N GLY A 371 4.31 -24.86 4.76
CA GLY A 371 4.64 -26.29 4.87
C GLY A 371 4.44 -27.11 3.59
N SER A 372 3.94 -26.52 2.49
CA SER A 372 3.67 -27.19 1.22
C SER A 372 4.83 -27.06 0.23
N GLN A 373 4.73 -27.76 -0.89
CA GLN A 373 5.59 -27.54 -2.06
C GLN A 373 4.94 -26.52 -2.97
N VAL A 374 5.71 -25.57 -3.53
CA VAL A 374 5.22 -24.54 -4.44
C VAL A 374 6.07 -24.48 -5.71
N VAL A 375 5.48 -23.95 -6.79
CA VAL A 375 6.17 -23.71 -8.06
C VAL A 375 6.26 -22.22 -8.32
N VAL A 376 7.44 -21.72 -8.66
CA VAL A 376 7.72 -20.35 -9.09
C VAL A 376 8.12 -20.36 -10.56
N VAL A 377 7.41 -19.64 -11.41
CA VAL A 377 7.69 -19.57 -12.85
C VAL A 377 8.31 -18.23 -13.22
N GLY A 378 9.52 -18.27 -13.76
CA GLY A 378 10.24 -17.09 -14.21
C GLY A 378 11.70 -17.07 -13.82
N GLY A 379 12.54 -16.38 -14.60
CA GLY A 379 13.99 -16.31 -14.41
C GLY A 379 14.51 -14.93 -14.00
N GLY A 380 13.65 -13.95 -13.74
CA GLY A 380 14.06 -12.60 -13.36
C GLY A 380 14.10 -12.36 -11.84
N ASN A 381 14.50 -11.14 -11.44
CA ASN A 381 14.62 -10.75 -10.03
C ASN A 381 13.35 -10.99 -9.21
N SER A 382 12.16 -10.73 -9.76
CA SER A 382 10.90 -10.96 -9.06
C SER A 382 10.69 -12.44 -8.71
N ALA A 383 11.00 -13.35 -9.64
CA ALA A 383 10.94 -14.78 -9.39
C ALA A 383 11.96 -15.21 -8.33
N GLY A 384 13.20 -14.69 -8.40
CA GLY A 384 14.25 -14.97 -7.42
C GLY A 384 13.90 -14.50 -6.01
N GLN A 385 13.39 -13.28 -5.88
CA GLN A 385 12.92 -12.75 -4.60
C GLN A 385 11.78 -13.58 -4.02
N ALA A 386 10.80 -13.94 -4.86
CA ALA A 386 9.68 -14.79 -4.46
C ALA A 386 10.16 -16.18 -3.99
N ALA A 387 11.06 -16.82 -4.75
CA ALA A 387 11.59 -18.15 -4.41
C ALA A 387 12.30 -18.12 -3.05
N VAL A 388 13.19 -17.15 -2.83
CA VAL A 388 13.91 -16.99 -1.56
C VAL A 388 12.96 -16.71 -0.40
N PHE A 389 11.96 -15.85 -0.60
CA PHE A 389 10.97 -15.53 0.43
C PHE A 389 10.12 -16.74 0.80
N LEU A 390 9.57 -17.43 -0.19
CA LEU A 390 8.71 -18.61 0.01
C LEU A 390 9.49 -19.76 0.66
N SER A 391 10.79 -19.91 0.38
CA SER A 391 11.62 -20.96 0.97
C SER A 391 11.67 -20.90 2.51
N GLY A 392 11.42 -19.73 3.10
CA GLY A 392 11.39 -19.55 4.55
C GLY A 392 10.16 -20.17 5.24
N SER A 393 9.07 -20.46 4.51
CA SER A 393 7.82 -20.98 5.08
C SER A 393 7.30 -22.24 4.41
N THR A 394 7.80 -22.58 3.21
CA THR A 394 7.35 -23.73 2.43
C THR A 394 8.33 -24.92 2.59
N ARG A 395 7.84 -26.13 2.38
CA ARG A 395 8.65 -27.33 2.42
C ARG A 395 9.66 -27.37 1.26
N LYS A 396 9.23 -26.97 0.07
CA LYS A 396 10.03 -26.97 -1.16
C LYS A 396 9.57 -25.91 -2.13
N VAL A 397 10.49 -25.25 -2.80
CA VAL A 397 10.23 -24.32 -3.91
C VAL A 397 10.85 -24.87 -5.18
N ILE A 398 10.07 -25.07 -6.22
CA ILE A 398 10.55 -25.42 -7.56
C ILE A 398 10.53 -24.15 -8.41
N VAL A 399 11.70 -23.73 -8.90
CA VAL A 399 11.82 -22.59 -9.83
C VAL A 399 11.88 -23.12 -11.25
N ALA A 400 10.81 -22.94 -12.02
CA ALA A 400 10.73 -23.39 -13.41
C ALA A 400 11.10 -22.23 -14.35
N ILE A 401 12.13 -22.43 -15.16
CA ILE A 401 12.59 -21.45 -16.16
C ILE A 401 12.76 -22.11 -17.53
N ARG A 402 12.32 -21.40 -18.58
CA ARG A 402 12.51 -21.85 -19.97
C ARG A 402 13.95 -21.74 -20.47
N GLY A 403 14.74 -20.89 -19.81
CA GLY A 403 16.16 -20.70 -20.11
C GLY A 403 17.05 -21.77 -19.47
N ASP A 404 18.33 -21.67 -19.77
CA ASP A 404 19.41 -22.55 -19.32
C ASP A 404 20.27 -21.93 -18.21
N ASP A 405 20.02 -20.67 -17.86
CA ASP A 405 20.83 -19.89 -16.91
C ASP A 405 20.00 -18.80 -16.22
N LEU A 406 20.02 -18.76 -14.89
CA LEU A 406 19.38 -17.70 -14.09
C LEU A 406 20.14 -16.38 -14.21
N GLY A 407 21.47 -16.42 -14.34
CA GLY A 407 22.32 -15.23 -14.37
C GLY A 407 22.07 -14.28 -15.55
N LYS A 408 21.40 -14.76 -16.62
CA LYS A 408 21.03 -13.92 -17.76
C LYS A 408 20.08 -12.78 -17.44
N SER A 409 19.23 -12.92 -16.41
CA SER A 409 18.17 -11.95 -16.11
C SER A 409 17.96 -11.71 -14.60
N MET A 410 18.65 -12.43 -13.73
CA MET A 410 18.60 -12.32 -12.28
C MET A 410 19.89 -11.72 -11.72
N SER A 411 19.79 -10.90 -10.69
CA SER A 411 20.95 -10.33 -9.98
C SER A 411 21.75 -11.43 -9.29
N GLU A 412 23.07 -11.34 -9.36
CA GLU A 412 24.03 -12.32 -8.83
C GLU A 412 23.74 -12.74 -7.38
N TYR A 413 23.39 -11.79 -6.51
CA TYR A 413 23.12 -12.09 -5.10
C TYR A 413 21.89 -13.00 -4.91
N LEU A 414 20.89 -12.91 -5.79
CA LEU A 414 19.71 -13.79 -5.77
C LEU A 414 20.05 -15.17 -6.28
N VAL A 415 20.83 -15.26 -7.37
CA VAL A 415 21.31 -16.54 -7.90
C VAL A 415 22.06 -17.31 -6.81
N ARG A 416 23.03 -16.67 -6.16
CA ARG A 416 23.79 -17.30 -5.04
C ARG A 416 22.89 -17.75 -3.89
N ARG A 417 21.87 -16.97 -3.53
CA ARG A 417 20.93 -17.37 -2.47
C ARG A 417 20.10 -18.59 -2.85
N ILE A 418 19.62 -18.63 -4.08
CA ILE A 418 18.88 -19.77 -4.60
C ILE A 418 19.74 -21.02 -4.55
N GLU A 419 20.98 -20.95 -5.04
CA GLU A 419 21.95 -22.06 -5.03
C GLU A 419 22.31 -22.55 -3.62
N GLN A 420 22.34 -21.63 -2.63
CA GLN A 420 22.64 -21.96 -1.24
C GLN A 420 21.43 -22.45 -0.44
N SER A 421 20.23 -22.32 -0.97
CA SER A 421 18.98 -22.68 -0.28
C SER A 421 18.66 -24.17 -0.51
N PRO A 422 18.71 -25.03 0.51
CA PRO A 422 18.59 -26.49 0.35
C PRO A 422 17.20 -26.96 -0.10
N ASN A 423 16.18 -26.13 0.08
CA ASN A 423 14.79 -26.43 -0.30
C ASN A 423 14.34 -25.69 -1.57
N ILE A 424 15.25 -25.04 -2.30
CA ILE A 424 14.98 -24.47 -3.62
C ILE A 424 15.60 -25.37 -4.69
N GLU A 425 14.77 -25.86 -5.62
CA GLU A 425 15.20 -26.63 -6.79
C GLU A 425 14.96 -25.81 -8.06
N VAL A 426 16.00 -25.59 -8.87
CA VAL A 426 15.88 -24.91 -10.17
C VAL A 426 15.74 -25.94 -11.28
N ARG A 427 14.70 -25.81 -12.09
CA ARG A 427 14.45 -26.64 -13.29
C ARG A 427 14.61 -25.79 -14.53
N TYR A 428 15.70 -26.03 -15.23
CA TYR A 428 16.04 -25.39 -16.49
C TYR A 428 15.29 -26.03 -17.66
N GLY A 429 15.10 -25.29 -18.77
CA GLY A 429 14.39 -25.78 -19.94
C GLY A 429 12.96 -26.25 -19.63
N THR A 430 12.33 -25.71 -18.59
CA THR A 430 11.06 -26.22 -18.06
C THR A 430 9.96 -25.16 -18.12
N GLU A 431 8.77 -25.56 -18.56
CA GLU A 431 7.58 -24.74 -18.54
C GLU A 431 6.40 -25.44 -17.88
N VAL A 432 5.44 -24.64 -17.43
CA VAL A 432 4.15 -25.16 -16.93
C VAL A 432 3.27 -25.45 -18.14
N SER A 433 2.78 -26.68 -18.26
CA SER A 433 1.95 -27.15 -19.35
C SER A 433 0.52 -27.50 -18.95
N GLY A 434 0.23 -27.59 -17.65
CA GLY A 434 -1.10 -27.89 -17.14
C GLY A 434 -1.25 -27.51 -15.67
N VAL A 435 -2.49 -27.33 -15.24
CA VAL A 435 -2.89 -27.13 -13.84
C VAL A 435 -4.16 -27.91 -13.57
N SER A 436 -4.28 -28.50 -12.39
CA SER A 436 -5.47 -29.30 -12.02
C SER A 436 -5.82 -29.10 -10.54
N GLY A 437 -7.08 -29.31 -10.23
CA GLY A 437 -7.66 -29.20 -8.90
C GLY A 437 -9.17 -29.07 -8.96
N ASP A 438 -9.83 -29.09 -7.83
CA ASP A 438 -11.28 -28.88 -7.74
C ASP A 438 -11.61 -27.42 -7.44
N SER A 439 -11.77 -27.04 -6.20
CA SER A 439 -12.02 -25.64 -5.80
C SER A 439 -10.74 -24.80 -5.70
N TRP A 440 -9.58 -25.44 -5.56
CA TRP A 440 -8.25 -24.85 -5.50
C TRP A 440 -7.26 -25.63 -6.34
N LEU A 441 -6.08 -25.05 -6.56
CA LEU A 441 -4.97 -25.70 -7.25
C LEU A 441 -4.41 -26.85 -6.41
N GLU A 442 -4.32 -28.04 -7.00
CA GLU A 442 -3.77 -29.24 -6.34
C GLU A 442 -2.48 -29.69 -7.00
N THR A 443 -2.45 -29.65 -8.34
CA THR A 443 -1.28 -30.12 -9.09
C THR A 443 -0.91 -29.18 -10.23
N VAL A 444 0.37 -29.19 -10.58
CA VAL A 444 0.96 -28.48 -11.72
C VAL A 444 1.75 -29.46 -12.57
N ASP A 445 1.52 -29.42 -13.88
CA ASP A 445 2.31 -30.18 -14.84
C ASP A 445 3.48 -29.36 -15.34
N LEU A 446 4.67 -29.89 -15.16
CA LEU A 446 5.94 -29.33 -15.64
C LEU A 446 6.42 -30.14 -16.84
N THR A 447 6.71 -29.47 -17.95
CA THR A 447 7.21 -30.12 -19.16
C THR A 447 8.61 -29.58 -19.50
N ASN A 448 9.56 -30.48 -19.67
CA ASN A 448 10.86 -30.13 -20.21
C ASN A 448 10.73 -29.83 -21.72
N ILE A 449 11.14 -28.64 -22.13
CA ILE A 449 10.94 -28.11 -23.50
C ILE A 449 11.77 -28.90 -24.53
N GLU A 450 12.95 -29.40 -24.12
CA GLU A 450 13.87 -30.11 -25.03
C GLU A 450 13.51 -31.59 -25.19
N THR A 451 13.18 -32.26 -24.09
CA THR A 451 12.91 -33.70 -24.08
C THR A 451 11.43 -34.04 -24.28
N GLY A 452 10.55 -33.09 -23.99
CA GLY A 452 9.09 -33.30 -23.95
C GLY A 452 8.63 -34.12 -22.74
N GLU A 453 9.51 -34.43 -21.80
CA GLU A 453 9.19 -35.17 -20.58
C GLU A 453 8.29 -34.33 -19.69
N ARG A 454 7.18 -34.94 -19.22
CA ARG A 454 6.18 -34.30 -18.37
C ARG A 454 6.16 -34.94 -16.99
N GLU A 455 6.16 -34.09 -15.96
CA GLU A 455 6.02 -34.47 -14.57
C GLU A 455 4.85 -33.70 -13.94
N THR A 456 3.99 -34.38 -13.22
CA THR A 456 2.93 -33.78 -12.42
C THR A 456 3.39 -33.66 -10.98
N VAL A 457 3.39 -32.44 -10.43
CA VAL A 457 3.82 -32.15 -9.05
C VAL A 457 2.65 -31.69 -8.21
N GLU A 458 2.52 -32.18 -6.98
CA GLU A 458 1.58 -31.64 -6.00
C GLU A 458 1.98 -30.20 -5.66
N CYS A 459 1.07 -29.26 -5.87
CA CYS A 459 1.41 -27.85 -5.76
C CYS A 459 0.15 -27.01 -5.46
N PRO A 460 -0.10 -26.63 -4.21
CA PRO A 460 -1.20 -25.73 -3.87
C PRO A 460 -0.92 -24.26 -4.20
N GLY A 461 0.31 -23.93 -4.64
CA GLY A 461 0.70 -22.57 -4.97
C GLY A 461 1.64 -22.47 -6.18
N LEU A 462 1.13 -21.89 -7.27
CA LEU A 462 1.86 -21.57 -8.50
C LEU A 462 2.05 -20.06 -8.59
N PHE A 463 3.30 -19.59 -8.50
CA PHE A 463 3.67 -18.17 -8.51
C PHE A 463 4.26 -17.79 -9.87
N VAL A 464 3.65 -16.83 -10.57
CA VAL A 464 3.94 -16.53 -11.99
C VAL A 464 4.61 -15.17 -12.16
N PHE A 465 5.88 -15.17 -12.62
CA PHE A 465 6.70 -13.97 -12.84
C PHE A 465 7.33 -13.95 -14.25
N ILE A 466 6.50 -14.07 -15.29
CA ILE A 466 6.92 -14.22 -16.70
C ILE A 466 6.97 -12.90 -17.49
N GLY A 467 7.20 -11.80 -16.81
CA GLY A 467 7.23 -10.45 -17.39
C GLY A 467 5.95 -9.68 -17.15
N ALA A 468 5.90 -8.45 -17.66
CA ALA A 468 4.82 -7.52 -17.38
C ALA A 468 4.31 -6.83 -18.65
N ILE A 469 3.03 -6.42 -18.63
CA ILE A 469 2.35 -5.65 -19.66
C ILE A 469 1.96 -4.29 -19.04
N PRO A 470 2.18 -3.15 -19.76
CA PRO A 470 1.82 -1.85 -19.20
C PRO A 470 0.31 -1.70 -19.01
N HIS A 471 -0.08 -1.01 -17.93
CA HIS A 471 -1.49 -0.77 -17.63
C HIS A 471 -1.96 0.52 -18.32
N THR A 472 -2.26 0.44 -19.62
CA THR A 472 -2.57 1.57 -20.50
C THR A 472 -3.89 1.43 -21.26
N GLY A 473 -4.66 0.36 -21.05
CA GLY A 473 -5.91 0.10 -21.77
C GLY A 473 -6.96 1.21 -21.63
N TRP A 474 -6.96 1.92 -20.49
CA TRP A 474 -7.88 3.02 -20.19
C TRP A 474 -7.57 4.31 -20.97
N LEU A 475 -6.40 4.41 -21.60
CA LEU A 475 -5.96 5.61 -22.33
C LEU A 475 -6.63 5.78 -23.70
N ASP A 476 -7.14 4.73 -24.30
CA ASP A 476 -7.92 4.70 -25.54
C ASP A 476 -7.41 5.67 -26.64
N GLY A 477 -6.10 5.64 -26.90
CA GLY A 477 -5.46 6.49 -27.91
C GLY A 477 -5.23 7.95 -27.52
N SER A 478 -5.57 8.36 -26.31
CA SER A 478 -5.33 9.73 -25.81
C SER A 478 -3.84 10.10 -25.78
N VAL A 479 -2.94 9.13 -25.60
CA VAL A 479 -1.47 9.29 -25.73
C VAL A 479 -0.87 8.27 -26.70
N GLY A 480 0.36 8.53 -27.16
CA GLY A 480 1.06 7.60 -28.06
C GLY A 480 1.63 6.40 -27.31
N LEU A 481 1.36 5.20 -27.82
CA LEU A 481 1.85 3.93 -27.31
C LEU A 481 2.74 3.25 -28.36
N ASP A 482 3.67 2.38 -27.88
CA ASP A 482 4.39 1.45 -28.75
C ASP A 482 3.52 0.21 -29.09
N LYS A 483 4.07 -0.70 -29.89
CA LYS A 483 3.39 -1.95 -30.27
C LYS A 483 3.06 -2.89 -29.12
N ASN A 484 3.69 -2.72 -27.97
CA ASN A 484 3.48 -3.53 -26.76
C ASN A 484 2.62 -2.80 -25.71
N GLY A 485 2.14 -1.58 -26.02
CA GLY A 485 1.30 -0.77 -25.16
C GLY A 485 2.05 0.16 -24.22
N PHE A 486 3.39 0.26 -24.27
CA PHE A 486 4.15 1.20 -23.43
C PHE A 486 4.02 2.64 -23.92
N ILE A 487 3.93 3.60 -22.99
CA ILE A 487 3.80 5.03 -23.32
C ILE A 487 5.10 5.57 -23.90
N LEU A 488 4.99 6.29 -25.02
CA LEU A 488 6.09 7.02 -25.66
C LEU A 488 6.32 8.34 -24.94
N THR A 489 7.57 8.64 -24.54
CA THR A 489 7.95 9.88 -23.86
C THR A 489 9.19 10.52 -24.48
N GLY A 490 9.39 11.82 -24.27
CA GLY A 490 10.58 12.55 -24.69
C GLY A 490 10.83 12.47 -26.20
N GLY A 491 12.04 12.12 -26.60
CA GLY A 491 12.41 11.95 -28.00
C GLY A 491 11.53 10.98 -28.77
N LEU A 492 11.14 9.85 -28.14
CA LEU A 492 10.24 8.86 -28.75
C LEU A 492 8.84 9.43 -29.02
N ALA A 493 8.35 10.31 -28.14
CA ALA A 493 7.09 11.02 -28.35
C ALA A 493 7.20 12.01 -29.53
N SER A 494 8.32 12.73 -29.65
CA SER A 494 8.61 13.62 -30.78
C SER A 494 8.65 12.84 -32.10
N ASP A 495 9.41 11.76 -32.15
CA ASP A 495 9.65 10.95 -33.36
C ASP A 495 8.38 10.23 -33.84
N SER A 496 7.38 10.07 -32.99
CA SER A 496 6.09 9.47 -33.35
C SER A 496 5.26 10.29 -34.32
N GLY A 497 5.62 11.57 -34.57
CA GLY A 497 4.86 12.52 -35.38
C GLY A 497 3.54 12.99 -34.78
N LYS A 498 3.25 12.62 -33.53
CA LYS A 498 2.03 13.03 -32.79
C LYS A 498 2.23 14.28 -31.94
N TRP A 499 3.48 14.69 -31.70
CA TRP A 499 3.80 15.93 -30.98
C TRP A 499 3.53 17.15 -31.87
N ARG A 500 2.86 18.19 -31.31
CA ARG A 500 2.37 19.34 -32.12
C ARG A 500 2.96 20.69 -31.72
N LEU A 501 3.68 20.77 -30.59
CA LEU A 501 4.31 22.03 -30.18
C LEU A 501 5.65 22.23 -30.89
N GLN A 502 6.09 23.51 -31.02
CA GLN A 502 7.40 23.84 -31.60
C GLN A 502 8.56 23.41 -30.70
N ARG A 503 8.37 23.45 -29.33
CA ARG A 503 9.38 22.92 -28.43
C ARG A 503 9.44 21.40 -28.46
N GLN A 504 10.56 20.83 -28.10
CA GLN A 504 10.67 19.40 -27.85
C GLN A 504 9.87 19.01 -26.60
N PRO A 505 9.29 17.79 -26.54
CA PRO A 505 8.71 17.28 -25.31
C PRO A 505 9.79 17.12 -24.24
N PHE A 506 9.44 17.36 -22.97
CA PHE A 506 10.33 17.05 -21.86
C PHE A 506 10.58 15.53 -21.78
N LEU A 507 11.65 15.11 -21.12
CA LEU A 507 12.09 13.71 -21.10
C LEU A 507 10.97 12.71 -20.74
N LEU A 508 10.10 13.06 -19.80
CA LEU A 508 8.98 12.23 -19.34
C LEU A 508 7.63 12.67 -19.90
N GLU A 509 7.58 13.70 -20.74
CA GLU A 509 6.35 14.17 -21.37
C GLU A 509 5.94 13.24 -22.50
N THR A 510 4.65 12.91 -22.55
CA THR A 510 4.08 12.02 -23.56
C THR A 510 3.89 12.72 -24.91
N THR A 511 3.15 12.12 -25.83
CA THR A 511 2.76 12.76 -27.09
C THR A 511 1.71 13.87 -26.91
N ARG A 512 1.29 14.15 -25.68
CA ARG A 512 0.35 15.22 -25.32
C ARG A 512 1.00 16.19 -24.33
N PRO A 513 1.01 17.50 -24.65
CA PRO A 513 1.54 18.51 -23.75
C PRO A 513 0.85 18.46 -22.37
N GLY A 514 1.64 18.61 -21.31
CA GLY A 514 1.13 18.59 -19.94
C GLY A 514 0.80 17.21 -19.37
N ILE A 515 0.92 16.15 -20.17
CA ILE A 515 0.72 14.77 -19.72
C ILE A 515 2.06 14.04 -19.72
N LEU A 516 2.49 13.61 -18.55
CA LEU A 516 3.76 12.93 -18.31
C LEU A 516 3.52 11.44 -18.02
N ALA A 517 4.57 10.63 -18.17
CA ALA A 517 4.56 9.24 -17.74
C ALA A 517 5.86 8.87 -17.03
N ALA A 518 5.79 8.07 -15.94
CA ALA A 518 6.94 7.63 -15.17
C ALA A 518 6.80 6.18 -14.70
N GLY A 519 7.94 5.53 -14.50
CA GLY A 519 8.01 4.14 -14.05
C GLY A 519 7.72 3.14 -15.17
N ASP A 520 7.28 1.94 -14.77
CA ASP A 520 7.20 0.75 -15.62
C ASP A 520 6.19 0.85 -16.78
N VAL A 521 5.28 1.81 -16.76
CA VAL A 521 4.31 2.09 -17.83
C VAL A 521 4.97 2.68 -19.08
N ARG A 522 6.15 3.26 -18.93
CA ARG A 522 6.87 4.00 -19.98
C ARG A 522 7.81 3.09 -20.80
N LEU A 523 7.88 3.31 -22.10
CA LEU A 523 8.86 2.64 -22.98
C LEU A 523 10.29 3.05 -22.59
N GLY A 524 11.17 2.06 -22.44
CA GLY A 524 12.58 2.28 -22.09
C GLY A 524 12.83 2.55 -20.60
N SER A 525 11.83 2.43 -19.72
CA SER A 525 12.04 2.53 -18.26
C SER A 525 12.92 1.39 -17.75
N VAL A 526 13.80 1.71 -16.82
CA VAL A 526 14.56 0.70 -16.07
C VAL A 526 13.67 0.16 -14.96
N LYS A 527 13.29 -1.12 -15.04
CA LYS A 527 12.36 -1.78 -14.11
C LYS A 527 13.01 -2.04 -12.75
N ARG A 528 13.18 -0.97 -11.99
CA ARG A 528 13.73 -0.95 -10.63
C ARG A 528 13.02 0.12 -9.79
N VAL A 529 12.83 -0.17 -8.51
CA VAL A 529 12.15 0.74 -7.58
C VAL A 529 12.85 2.09 -7.53
N ALA A 530 14.18 2.12 -7.39
CA ALA A 530 14.94 3.37 -7.35
C ALA A 530 14.80 4.21 -8.64
N SER A 531 14.76 3.55 -9.80
CA SER A 531 14.55 4.24 -11.09
C SER A 531 13.14 4.85 -11.17
N ALA A 532 12.12 4.10 -10.75
CA ALA A 532 10.74 4.59 -10.71
C ALA A 532 10.59 5.80 -9.76
N VAL A 533 11.20 5.74 -8.57
CA VAL A 533 11.25 6.87 -7.62
C VAL A 533 11.92 8.09 -8.25
N GLY A 534 13.09 7.89 -8.90
CA GLY A 534 13.80 8.97 -9.57
C GLY A 534 13.00 9.60 -10.73
N GLU A 535 12.32 8.78 -11.53
CA GLU A 535 11.45 9.29 -12.60
C GLU A 535 10.25 10.06 -12.03
N GLY A 536 9.64 9.60 -10.94
CA GLY A 536 8.54 10.31 -10.27
C GLY A 536 8.96 11.69 -9.76
N ALA A 537 10.12 11.76 -9.08
CA ALA A 537 10.69 13.03 -8.63
C ALA A 537 11.02 13.98 -9.81
N MET A 538 11.65 13.44 -10.86
CA MET A 538 11.99 14.22 -12.06
C MET A 538 10.73 14.73 -12.80
N ALA A 539 9.64 13.96 -12.81
CA ALA A 539 8.39 14.35 -13.45
C ALA A 539 7.85 15.65 -12.86
N VAL A 540 7.94 15.85 -11.54
CA VAL A 540 7.48 17.07 -10.87
C VAL A 540 8.25 18.31 -11.35
N GLN A 541 9.55 18.18 -11.59
CA GLN A 541 10.33 19.28 -12.19
C GLN A 541 9.77 19.68 -13.56
N PHE A 542 9.38 18.72 -14.37
CA PHE A 542 8.76 19.01 -15.67
C PHE A 542 7.33 19.55 -15.55
N VAL A 543 6.59 19.14 -14.52
CA VAL A 543 5.29 19.76 -14.20
C VAL A 543 5.43 21.25 -13.95
N HIS A 544 6.42 21.69 -13.17
CA HIS A 544 6.68 23.11 -12.97
C HIS A 544 6.96 23.85 -14.29
N GLU A 545 7.70 23.25 -15.23
CA GLU A 545 7.94 23.86 -16.55
C GLU A 545 6.67 23.93 -17.40
N VAL A 546 5.81 22.90 -17.34
CA VAL A 546 4.50 22.91 -17.99
C VAL A 546 3.64 24.03 -17.44
N LEU A 547 3.52 24.17 -16.12
CA LEU A 547 2.70 25.18 -15.45
C LEU A 547 3.17 26.61 -15.71
N LYS A 548 4.48 26.84 -15.92
CA LYS A 548 5.02 28.14 -16.32
C LYS A 548 4.69 28.51 -17.76
N SER A 549 4.47 27.49 -18.61
CA SER A 549 4.23 27.69 -20.06
C SER A 549 2.75 27.68 -20.43
N ALA A 550 1.87 27.40 -19.48
CA ALA A 550 0.41 27.45 -19.61
C ALA A 550 -0.10 28.85 -19.21
#